data_c0f65bd7ad4f7d07c825bad62fb19e42
#
_entry.id   c0f65bd7ad4f7d07c825bad62fb19e42
#
_cell.length_a   1.000
_cell.length_b   1.000
_cell.length_c   1.000
_cell.angle_alpha   90.00
_cell.angle_beta   90.00
_cell.angle_gamma   90.00
#
_symmetry.space_group_name_H-M   'P 1'
#
loop_
_entity.id
_entity.type
_entity.pdbx_description
1 polymer ?
#
loop_
_entity_poly.entity_id
_entity_poly.type
_entity_poly.pdbx_seq_one_letter_code
_entity_poly.pdbx_strand_id
1 'polypeptide(L)'
;MKKSENKKARFLTAVVASPEGEIFELDGYAAVGMAGKLRVPLSVEETLPLPYGTELLFLPDRNPIMYNLLTRKIETLVENPYRPGETIFPVAAFNSPGFIITYVSAYKEKRNSVQLPLFSYGAVGWHQKGFRSASICVDRERRQDLRLMPIQKVEAGIHRMQQRLPSNRLREHLENCAMMYGCPAAKNFFLGRYEAPLPTATTCNARCVGCISLQGEGNISNCQERIKFTPQPEEISALALEHIRNVKHAVLSFGQGCEGDPLLAADVIAPAIQSIRARTDKGTINMNTNGSRPEILEKLFNIGLDSVRVSMNSVRENCYKGYFRPRTYRFADVVESIDLAKRMGRFVSINYLNCPGFTDSPEEIHALISFLKSHPVDLIQWRNLNIDPIKYLRLMNKTSNHSRPIGIKMVLDKIKTQFPKLKYGYFNPPKETFYEMV
;
A
#
# COMPACT_ATOMS: atom_id res chain seq x y z
N MET A 1 1.42 -41.67 -23.00
CA MET A 1 1.02 -40.27 -23.28
C MET A 1 0.22 -39.56 -22.19
N LYS A 2 -0.50 -40.24 -21.26
CA LYS A 2 -1.32 -39.59 -20.20
C LYS A 2 -0.54 -38.96 -18.98
N LYS A 3 0.77 -39.24 -18.83
CA LYS A 3 1.57 -38.68 -17.71
C LYS A 3 2.19 -37.28 -17.98
N SER A 4 2.20 -36.80 -19.25
CA SER A 4 2.75 -35.48 -19.57
C SER A 4 1.74 -34.35 -19.44
N GLU A 5 0.44 -34.61 -19.64
CA GLU A 5 -0.62 -33.62 -19.54
C GLU A 5 -0.86 -33.17 -18.09
N ASN A 6 -0.73 -34.06 -17.10
CA ASN A 6 -0.92 -33.70 -15.70
C ASN A 6 0.20 -32.83 -15.09
N LYS A 7 1.38 -32.75 -15.72
CA LYS A 7 2.48 -31.85 -15.28
C LYS A 7 2.38 -30.44 -15.84
N LYS A 8 1.75 -30.25 -17.01
CA LYS A 8 1.50 -28.91 -17.59
C LYS A 8 0.48 -28.10 -16.79
N ALA A 9 -0.45 -28.73 -16.11
CA ALA A 9 -1.50 -28.09 -15.32
C ALA A 9 -1.01 -27.50 -13.98
N ARG A 10 0.25 -27.73 -13.59
CA ARG A 10 0.77 -27.30 -12.27
C ARG A 10 1.30 -25.89 -12.24
N PHE A 11 1.81 -25.37 -13.35
CA PHE A 11 2.40 -24.03 -13.41
C PHE A 11 1.52 -23.07 -14.21
N LEU A 12 1.60 -21.77 -13.89
CA LEU A 12 0.99 -20.73 -14.70
C LEU A 12 1.76 -20.56 -15.99
N THR A 13 1.07 -20.47 -17.13
CA THR A 13 1.68 -20.07 -18.39
C THR A 13 2.28 -18.66 -18.23
N ALA A 14 3.47 -18.45 -18.75
CA ALA A 14 4.11 -17.15 -18.79
C ALA A 14 3.30 -16.18 -19.64
N VAL A 15 3.25 -14.92 -19.24
CA VAL A 15 2.68 -13.81 -20.01
C VAL A 15 3.74 -12.74 -20.23
N VAL A 16 3.77 -12.20 -21.43
CA VAL A 16 4.67 -11.13 -21.87
C VAL A 16 3.87 -10.07 -22.61
N ALA A 17 4.46 -8.90 -22.83
CA ALA A 17 3.85 -7.85 -23.60
C ALA A 17 4.71 -7.47 -24.81
N SER A 18 4.05 -7.08 -25.92
CA SER A 18 4.69 -6.43 -27.06
C SER A 18 5.12 -4.99 -26.71
N PRO A 19 5.90 -4.31 -27.58
CA PRO A 19 6.23 -2.89 -27.42
C PRO A 19 5.00 -1.97 -27.39
N GLU A 20 3.91 -2.38 -28.04
CA GLU A 20 2.63 -1.65 -28.09
C GLU A 20 1.78 -1.89 -26.83
N GLY A 21 2.22 -2.79 -25.93
CA GLY A 21 1.54 -3.12 -24.68
C GLY A 21 0.51 -4.23 -24.79
N GLU A 22 0.44 -4.93 -25.92
CA GLU A 22 -0.41 -6.11 -26.10
C GLU A 22 0.14 -7.28 -25.27
N ILE A 23 -0.69 -7.84 -24.37
CA ILE A 23 -0.30 -8.94 -23.47
C ILE A 23 -0.75 -10.26 -24.07
N PHE A 24 0.18 -11.22 -24.16
CA PHE A 24 -0.08 -12.55 -24.70
C PHE A 24 0.63 -13.66 -23.93
N GLU A 25 0.12 -14.86 -24.05
CA GLU A 25 0.71 -16.07 -23.45
C GLU A 25 1.96 -16.50 -24.22
N LEU A 26 2.94 -17.01 -23.51
CA LEU A 26 4.16 -17.57 -24.09
C LEU A 26 4.17 -19.10 -23.84
N ASP A 27 3.66 -19.85 -24.82
CA ASP A 27 3.58 -21.30 -24.75
C ASP A 27 4.96 -21.94 -24.48
N GLY A 28 4.97 -23.07 -23.77
CA GLY A 28 6.23 -23.75 -23.40
C GLY A 28 7.01 -23.10 -22.26
N TYR A 29 6.57 -21.94 -21.75
CA TYR A 29 7.17 -21.25 -20.63
C TYR A 29 6.18 -21.09 -19.47
N ALA A 30 6.68 -21.22 -18.24
CA ALA A 30 5.93 -20.89 -17.04
C ALA A 30 6.36 -19.54 -16.47
N ALA A 31 5.39 -18.82 -15.89
CA ALA A 31 5.63 -17.57 -15.18
C ALA A 31 6.55 -17.78 -13.98
N VAL A 32 7.44 -16.83 -13.73
CA VAL A 32 8.42 -16.86 -12.62
C VAL A 32 8.16 -15.70 -11.67
N GLY A 33 8.08 -16.01 -10.39
CA GLY A 33 8.08 -15.06 -9.30
C GLY A 33 9.49 -14.79 -8.79
N MET A 34 9.73 -13.58 -8.30
CA MET A 34 11.00 -13.15 -7.74
C MET A 34 10.83 -12.66 -6.30
N ALA A 35 11.71 -13.11 -5.40
CA ALA A 35 11.84 -12.61 -4.03
C ALA A 35 13.33 -12.40 -3.73
N GLY A 36 13.82 -11.17 -3.80
CA GLY A 36 15.23 -10.89 -3.74
C GLY A 36 16.00 -11.56 -4.89
N LYS A 37 16.94 -12.44 -4.55
CA LYS A 37 17.70 -13.25 -5.53
C LYS A 37 16.99 -14.57 -5.88
N LEU A 38 15.97 -14.96 -5.11
CA LEU A 38 15.21 -16.18 -5.36
C LEU A 38 14.35 -16.02 -6.61
N ARG A 39 14.29 -17.06 -7.44
CA ARG A 39 13.44 -17.18 -8.62
C ARG A 39 12.67 -18.48 -8.52
N VAL A 40 11.36 -18.43 -8.68
CA VAL A 40 10.48 -19.60 -8.48
C VAL A 40 9.46 -19.66 -9.61
N PRO A 41 9.31 -20.79 -10.32
CA PRO A 41 8.18 -20.99 -11.22
C PRO A 41 6.87 -20.94 -10.41
N LEU A 42 5.89 -20.16 -10.87
CA LEU A 42 4.64 -19.97 -10.16
C LEU A 42 3.72 -21.18 -10.33
N SER A 43 3.32 -21.80 -9.23
CA SER A 43 2.31 -22.85 -9.23
C SER A 43 0.89 -22.27 -9.09
N VAL A 44 -0.11 -23.04 -9.54
CA VAL A 44 -1.52 -22.66 -9.42
C VAL A 44 -1.93 -22.52 -7.95
N GLU A 45 -1.40 -23.38 -7.08
CA GLU A 45 -1.72 -23.43 -5.65
C GLU A 45 -1.20 -22.21 -4.88
N GLU A 46 -0.12 -21.59 -5.37
CA GLU A 46 0.51 -20.40 -4.75
C GLU A 46 -0.06 -19.08 -5.27
N THR A 47 -1.09 -19.14 -6.11
CA THR A 47 -1.66 -17.97 -6.76
C THR A 47 -3.17 -17.91 -6.61
N LEU A 48 -3.73 -16.71 -6.72
CA LEU A 48 -5.16 -16.46 -6.73
C LEU A 48 -5.62 -15.99 -8.12
N PRO A 49 -6.87 -16.25 -8.52
CA PRO A 49 -7.47 -15.53 -9.65
C PRO A 49 -7.26 -14.03 -9.48
N LEU A 50 -6.99 -13.34 -10.56
CA LEU A 50 -6.66 -11.92 -10.51
C LEU A 50 -7.78 -11.14 -9.81
N PRO A 51 -7.51 -10.45 -8.69
CA PRO A 51 -8.54 -9.69 -7.98
C PRO A 51 -9.12 -8.59 -8.88
N TYR A 52 -10.42 -8.37 -8.79
CA TYR A 52 -11.06 -7.29 -9.54
C TYR A 52 -10.44 -5.92 -9.21
N GLY A 53 -10.22 -5.10 -10.23
CA GLY A 53 -9.55 -3.79 -10.09
C GLY A 53 -8.02 -3.89 -10.05
N THR A 54 -7.46 -5.08 -10.28
CA THR A 54 -6.02 -5.25 -10.54
C THR A 54 -5.71 -4.78 -11.95
N GLU A 55 -4.67 -3.98 -12.09
CA GLU A 55 -4.16 -3.53 -13.38
C GLU A 55 -2.94 -4.35 -13.80
N LEU A 56 -2.82 -4.61 -15.10
CA LEU A 56 -1.63 -5.24 -15.68
C LEU A 56 -0.72 -4.17 -16.27
N LEU A 57 0.55 -4.26 -15.95
CA LEU A 57 1.58 -3.32 -16.37
C LEU A 57 2.67 -4.08 -17.13
N PHE A 58 3.10 -3.59 -18.27
CA PHE A 58 4.34 -4.08 -18.88
C PHE A 58 5.53 -3.24 -18.42
N LEU A 59 6.72 -3.85 -18.39
CA LEU A 59 7.91 -3.26 -17.79
C LEU A 59 8.93 -2.95 -18.90
N PRO A 60 8.95 -1.74 -19.47
CA PRO A 60 9.87 -1.38 -20.55
C PRO A 60 11.32 -1.45 -20.09
N ASP A 61 12.24 -1.65 -21.04
CA ASP A 61 13.69 -1.79 -20.83
C ASP A 61 14.09 -2.95 -19.89
N ARG A 62 13.24 -3.97 -19.78
CA ARG A 62 13.50 -5.16 -18.98
C ARG A 62 13.27 -6.41 -19.81
N ASN A 63 14.09 -7.41 -19.56
CA ASN A 63 13.94 -8.73 -20.15
C ASN A 63 13.19 -9.65 -19.20
N PRO A 64 12.12 -10.35 -19.64
CA PRO A 64 11.41 -11.30 -18.80
C PRO A 64 12.29 -12.50 -18.42
N ILE A 65 12.15 -12.95 -17.16
CA ILE A 65 12.75 -14.18 -16.68
C ILE A 65 11.63 -15.21 -16.56
N MET A 66 11.75 -16.31 -17.30
CA MET A 66 10.73 -17.35 -17.42
C MET A 66 11.32 -18.72 -17.16
N TYR A 67 10.46 -19.70 -16.85
CA TYR A 67 10.86 -21.08 -16.68
C TYR A 67 10.49 -21.88 -17.93
N ASN A 68 11.49 -22.35 -18.65
CA ASN A 68 11.31 -23.20 -19.84
C ASN A 68 10.88 -24.60 -19.40
N LEU A 69 9.68 -25.02 -19.81
CA LEU A 69 9.08 -26.31 -19.42
C LEU A 69 9.77 -27.50 -20.08
N LEU A 70 10.44 -27.32 -21.23
CA LEU A 70 11.18 -28.35 -21.93
C LEU A 70 12.54 -28.58 -21.29
N THR A 71 13.35 -27.52 -21.17
CA THR A 71 14.71 -27.58 -20.62
C THR A 71 14.74 -27.66 -19.09
N ARG A 72 13.62 -27.32 -18.42
CA ARG A 72 13.46 -27.20 -16.97
C ARG A 72 14.45 -26.20 -16.33
N LYS A 73 14.76 -25.14 -17.06
CA LYS A 73 15.68 -24.08 -16.60
C LYS A 73 14.96 -22.75 -16.53
N ILE A 74 15.42 -21.89 -15.64
CA ILE A 74 15.02 -20.48 -15.59
C ILE A 74 15.93 -19.73 -16.56
N GLU A 75 15.33 -19.04 -17.50
CA GLU A 75 16.00 -18.36 -18.62
C GLU A 75 15.59 -16.88 -18.66
N THR A 76 16.49 -16.02 -19.11
CA THR A 76 16.18 -14.63 -19.44
C THR A 76 15.95 -14.53 -20.92
N LEU A 77 14.74 -14.12 -21.33
CA LEU A 77 14.40 -13.98 -22.73
C LEU A 77 14.71 -12.56 -23.21
N VAL A 78 15.51 -12.43 -24.27
CA VAL A 78 15.87 -11.13 -24.87
C VAL A 78 14.85 -10.69 -25.91
N GLU A 79 14.25 -11.69 -26.58
CA GLU A 79 13.25 -11.54 -27.64
C GLU A 79 12.24 -12.70 -27.58
N ASN A 80 11.20 -12.63 -28.37
CA ASN A 80 10.22 -13.69 -28.49
C ASN A 80 10.88 -14.96 -29.08
N PRO A 81 10.90 -16.09 -28.33
CA PRO A 81 11.57 -17.31 -28.80
C PRO A 81 10.92 -17.95 -30.03
N TYR A 82 9.71 -17.54 -30.39
CA TYR A 82 8.95 -18.04 -31.55
C TYR A 82 8.93 -17.05 -32.72
N ARG A 83 9.37 -15.81 -32.50
CA ARG A 83 9.46 -14.74 -33.51
C ARG A 83 10.75 -13.97 -33.33
N PRO A 84 11.87 -14.45 -33.87
CA PRO A 84 13.18 -13.80 -33.76
C PRO A 84 13.10 -12.31 -34.18
N GLY A 85 13.74 -11.45 -33.40
CA GLY A 85 13.73 -9.99 -33.61
C GLY A 85 12.52 -9.27 -32.97
N GLU A 86 11.51 -9.99 -32.49
CA GLU A 86 10.37 -9.36 -31.77
C GLU A 86 10.73 -9.11 -30.31
N THR A 87 10.76 -7.82 -29.92
CA THR A 87 10.98 -7.43 -28.52
C THR A 87 9.79 -7.82 -27.65
N ILE A 88 10.06 -8.39 -26.49
CA ILE A 88 9.06 -8.69 -25.45
C ILE A 88 9.45 -8.10 -24.11
N PHE A 89 8.42 -7.74 -23.33
CA PHE A 89 8.58 -7.18 -21.98
C PHE A 89 7.89 -8.05 -20.93
N PRO A 90 8.43 -8.06 -19.67
CA PRO A 90 7.75 -8.72 -18.56
C PRO A 90 6.44 -7.98 -18.21
N VAL A 91 5.46 -8.75 -17.74
CA VAL A 91 4.18 -8.22 -17.24
C VAL A 91 4.14 -8.34 -15.73
N ALA A 92 3.59 -7.34 -15.06
CA ALA A 92 3.37 -7.34 -13.63
C ALA A 92 1.91 -6.97 -13.30
N ALA A 93 1.44 -7.42 -12.14
CA ALA A 93 0.13 -7.07 -11.60
C ALA A 93 0.24 -6.00 -10.52
N PHE A 94 -0.45 -4.87 -10.71
CA PHE A 94 -0.76 -3.91 -9.67
C PHE A 94 -2.04 -4.34 -8.96
N ASN A 95 -1.88 -5.18 -7.93
CA ASN A 95 -3.00 -5.82 -7.25
C ASN A 95 -3.90 -4.82 -6.54
N SER A 96 -5.20 -5.10 -6.55
CA SER A 96 -6.22 -4.36 -5.81
C SER A 96 -5.87 -4.25 -4.32
N PRO A 97 -6.31 -3.18 -3.64
CA PRO A 97 -6.20 -3.04 -2.19
C PRO A 97 -6.73 -4.25 -1.42
N GLY A 98 -6.07 -4.57 -0.32
CA GLY A 98 -6.38 -5.77 0.48
C GLY A 98 -5.67 -7.05 0.03
N PHE A 99 -4.96 -7.02 -1.10
CA PHE A 99 -4.14 -8.12 -1.60
C PHE A 99 -2.66 -7.76 -1.59
N ILE A 100 -1.86 -8.52 -0.84
CA ILE A 100 -0.39 -8.34 -0.82
C ILE A 100 0.30 -9.39 -1.68
N ILE A 101 1.34 -8.95 -2.38
CA ILE A 101 2.11 -9.82 -3.28
C ILE A 101 3.02 -10.77 -2.48
N THR A 102 3.12 -12.01 -2.94
CA THR A 102 4.05 -13.01 -2.38
C THR A 102 5.33 -13.10 -3.20
N TYR A 103 5.27 -12.72 -4.47
CA TYR A 103 6.40 -12.58 -5.38
C TYR A 103 6.20 -11.35 -6.26
N VAL A 104 7.28 -10.68 -6.62
CA VAL A 104 7.29 -9.69 -7.69
C VAL A 104 7.52 -10.36 -9.04
N SER A 105 7.10 -9.74 -10.14
CA SER A 105 7.38 -10.22 -11.50
C SER A 105 8.89 -10.39 -11.69
N ALA A 106 9.31 -11.47 -12.31
CA ALA A 106 10.73 -11.75 -12.52
C ALA A 106 11.25 -11.11 -13.80
N TYR A 107 12.26 -10.26 -13.66
CA TYR A 107 12.89 -9.58 -14.79
C TYR A 107 14.38 -9.31 -14.56
N LYS A 108 15.07 -9.04 -15.66
CA LYS A 108 16.45 -8.52 -15.68
C LYS A 108 16.43 -7.14 -16.33
N GLU A 109 16.93 -6.13 -15.61
CA GLU A 109 17.08 -4.76 -16.15
C GLU A 109 18.09 -4.76 -17.32
N LYS A 110 17.77 -4.02 -18.37
CA LYS A 110 18.73 -3.66 -19.42
C LYS A 110 19.66 -2.55 -18.92
N ARG A 111 20.79 -2.38 -19.59
CA ARG A 111 21.69 -1.23 -19.31
C ARG A 111 20.94 0.08 -19.58
N ASN A 112 20.97 1.02 -18.63
CA ASN A 112 20.30 2.31 -18.71
C ASN A 112 18.75 2.24 -18.77
N SER A 113 18.14 1.18 -18.18
CA SER A 113 16.69 1.08 -18.11
C SER A 113 16.08 2.26 -17.35
N VAL A 114 14.95 2.77 -17.87
CA VAL A 114 14.17 3.82 -17.21
C VAL A 114 13.67 3.36 -15.85
N GLN A 115 13.51 4.30 -14.94
CA GLN A 115 12.95 4.01 -13.62
C GLN A 115 11.46 3.69 -13.75
N LEU A 116 11.02 2.60 -13.08
CA LEU A 116 9.60 2.22 -13.06
C LEU A 116 8.78 3.23 -12.26
N PRO A 117 7.53 3.50 -12.69
CA PRO A 117 6.57 4.32 -11.95
C PRO A 117 6.29 3.81 -10.53
N LEU A 118 5.53 4.59 -9.76
CA LEU A 118 5.18 4.26 -8.37
C LEU A 118 4.02 3.26 -8.28
N PHE A 119 4.26 2.02 -8.68
CA PHE A 119 3.31 0.90 -8.55
C PHE A 119 3.92 -0.26 -7.78
N SER A 120 3.10 -1.22 -7.37
CA SER A 120 3.59 -2.54 -6.98
C SER A 120 3.62 -3.46 -8.20
N TYR A 121 4.58 -4.38 -8.22
CA TYR A 121 4.89 -5.19 -9.40
C TYR A 121 4.76 -6.67 -9.10
N GLY A 122 3.53 -7.12 -8.79
CA GLY A 122 3.22 -8.51 -8.44
C GLY A 122 3.43 -9.46 -9.61
N ALA A 123 3.91 -10.66 -9.30
CA ALA A 123 4.06 -11.71 -10.30
C ALA A 123 2.69 -12.21 -10.77
N VAL A 124 2.56 -12.43 -12.09
CA VAL A 124 1.33 -12.79 -12.77
C VAL A 124 1.61 -13.83 -13.86
N GLY A 125 0.63 -14.67 -14.13
CA GLY A 125 0.63 -15.61 -15.23
C GLY A 125 -0.79 -15.99 -15.60
N TRP A 126 -0.91 -16.87 -16.58
CA TRP A 126 -2.19 -17.33 -17.12
C TRP A 126 -2.46 -18.78 -16.77
N HIS A 127 -3.69 -19.12 -16.44
CA HIS A 127 -4.10 -20.50 -16.27
C HIS A 127 -5.54 -20.71 -16.71
N GLN A 128 -5.74 -21.69 -17.58
CA GLN A 128 -7.05 -22.01 -18.18
C GLN A 128 -7.68 -20.81 -18.91
N LYS A 129 -8.56 -20.07 -18.27
CA LYS A 129 -9.32 -18.96 -18.86
C LYS A 129 -9.09 -17.61 -18.14
N GLY A 130 -8.01 -17.47 -17.37
CA GLY A 130 -7.83 -16.24 -16.62
C GLY A 130 -6.42 -15.99 -16.08
N PHE A 131 -6.13 -14.72 -15.86
CA PHE A 131 -4.94 -14.30 -15.15
C PHE A 131 -5.00 -14.70 -13.68
N ARG A 132 -3.86 -15.02 -13.13
CA ARG A 132 -3.65 -15.31 -11.71
C ARG A 132 -2.46 -14.54 -11.19
N SER A 133 -2.57 -14.03 -9.96
CA SER A 133 -1.50 -13.28 -9.31
C SER A 133 -0.96 -14.03 -8.09
N ALA A 134 0.36 -13.94 -7.92
CA ALA A 134 1.04 -14.41 -6.72
C ALA A 134 0.77 -13.45 -5.55
N SER A 135 -0.37 -13.62 -4.88
CA SER A 135 -0.84 -12.72 -3.83
C SER A 135 -1.66 -13.43 -2.75
N ILE A 136 -1.83 -12.78 -1.60
CA ILE A 136 -2.65 -13.21 -0.46
C ILE A 136 -3.63 -12.11 -0.11
N CYS A 137 -4.90 -12.45 0.13
CA CYS A 137 -5.89 -11.53 0.65
C CYS A 137 -5.68 -11.36 2.18
N VAL A 138 -5.35 -10.14 2.61
CA VAL A 138 -5.17 -9.78 4.03
C VAL A 138 -6.35 -8.97 4.58
N ASP A 139 -7.17 -8.40 3.68
CA ASP A 139 -8.38 -7.66 4.05
C ASP A 139 -9.46 -7.87 2.97
N ARG A 140 -10.62 -8.37 3.38
CA ARG A 140 -11.75 -8.63 2.49
C ARG A 140 -12.72 -7.45 2.36
N GLU A 141 -12.41 -6.34 3.01
CA GLU A 141 -13.24 -5.13 2.96
C GLU A 141 -13.32 -4.57 1.53
N ARG A 142 -14.54 -4.32 1.09
CA ARG A 142 -14.83 -3.91 -0.30
C ARG A 142 -14.87 -2.40 -0.50
N ARG A 143 -14.39 -1.60 0.47
CA ARG A 143 -14.47 -0.13 0.40
C ARG A 143 -13.72 0.51 -0.77
N GLN A 144 -12.81 -0.21 -1.43
CA GLN A 144 -12.14 0.24 -2.65
C GLN A 144 -12.52 -0.57 -3.89
N ASP A 145 -13.59 -1.35 -3.84
CA ASP A 145 -14.15 -2.03 -5.01
C ASP A 145 -14.80 -1.01 -5.95
N LEU A 146 -14.18 -0.78 -7.11
CA LEU A 146 -14.61 0.21 -8.09
C LEU A 146 -16.01 -0.05 -8.66
N ARG A 147 -16.49 -1.31 -8.64
CA ARG A 147 -17.87 -1.66 -9.04
C ARG A 147 -18.91 -1.00 -8.13
N LEU A 148 -18.52 -0.68 -6.91
CA LEU A 148 -19.36 -0.01 -5.92
C LEU A 148 -19.24 1.52 -5.97
N MET A 149 -18.49 2.05 -6.95
CA MET A 149 -18.22 3.48 -7.12
C MET A 149 -18.62 3.98 -8.53
N PRO A 150 -19.89 3.76 -8.98
CA PRO A 150 -20.30 4.27 -10.29
C PRO A 150 -20.15 5.79 -10.33
N ILE A 151 -19.54 6.29 -11.40
CA ILE A 151 -19.15 7.70 -11.52
C ILE A 151 -20.35 8.64 -11.32
N GLN A 152 -21.51 8.31 -11.86
CA GLN A 152 -22.74 9.12 -11.74
C GLN A 152 -23.18 9.29 -10.27
N LYS A 153 -22.95 8.25 -9.42
CA LYS A 153 -23.25 8.35 -7.97
C LYS A 153 -22.23 9.22 -7.25
N VAL A 154 -20.97 9.20 -7.67
CA VAL A 154 -19.93 10.08 -7.13
C VAL A 154 -20.23 11.53 -7.48
N GLU A 155 -20.55 11.83 -8.74
CA GLU A 155 -20.96 13.16 -9.22
C GLU A 155 -22.20 13.70 -8.46
N ALA A 156 -23.23 12.87 -8.33
CA ALA A 156 -24.42 13.23 -7.52
C ALA A 156 -24.04 13.49 -6.04
N GLY A 157 -23.06 12.77 -5.50
CA GLY A 157 -22.51 13.02 -4.17
C GLY A 157 -21.78 14.35 -4.07
N ILE A 158 -20.98 14.69 -5.07
CA ILE A 158 -20.29 15.97 -5.19
C ILE A 158 -21.30 17.12 -5.19
N HIS A 159 -22.31 17.06 -6.05
CA HIS A 159 -23.36 18.10 -6.10
C HIS A 159 -24.09 18.30 -4.75
N ARG A 160 -24.41 17.21 -4.04
CA ARG A 160 -25.00 17.32 -2.70
C ARG A 160 -24.06 18.00 -1.72
N MET A 161 -22.76 17.69 -1.76
CA MET A 161 -21.77 18.28 -0.85
C MET A 161 -21.48 19.75 -1.20
N GLN A 162 -21.54 20.14 -2.46
CA GLN A 162 -21.46 21.54 -2.90
C GLN A 162 -22.58 22.39 -2.28
N GLN A 163 -23.80 21.86 -2.23
CA GLN A 163 -24.94 22.55 -1.59
C GLN A 163 -24.79 22.65 -0.08
N ARG A 164 -24.24 21.63 0.60
CA ARG A 164 -24.09 21.56 2.05
C ARG A 164 -22.87 22.31 2.58
N LEU A 165 -21.80 22.35 1.81
CA LEU A 165 -20.52 22.95 2.14
C LEU A 165 -20.04 23.86 0.98
N PRO A 166 -20.78 24.93 0.62
CA PRO A 166 -20.56 25.67 -0.64
C PRO A 166 -19.16 26.32 -0.74
N SER A 167 -18.61 26.80 0.37
CA SER A 167 -17.33 27.52 0.41
C SER A 167 -16.24 26.76 1.17
N ASN A 168 -16.16 25.43 1.01
CA ASN A 168 -15.19 24.59 1.70
C ASN A 168 -14.08 24.12 0.73
N ARG A 169 -12.90 24.72 0.83
CA ARG A 169 -11.75 24.41 -0.04
C ARG A 169 -11.28 22.95 0.10
N LEU A 170 -11.43 22.35 1.31
CA LEU A 170 -11.08 20.96 1.52
C LEU A 170 -12.02 20.04 0.72
N ARG A 171 -13.33 20.33 0.67
CA ARG A 171 -14.28 19.63 -0.20
C ARG A 171 -13.87 19.73 -1.67
N GLU A 172 -13.49 20.93 -2.14
CA GLU A 172 -13.03 21.16 -3.53
C GLU A 172 -11.78 20.34 -3.86
N HIS A 173 -10.82 20.28 -2.93
CA HIS A 173 -9.64 19.43 -3.09
C HIS A 173 -10.02 17.95 -3.21
N LEU A 174 -10.99 17.47 -2.41
CA LEU A 174 -11.47 16.09 -2.49
C LEU A 174 -12.23 15.79 -3.79
N GLU A 175 -12.97 16.77 -4.34
CA GLU A 175 -13.58 16.65 -5.67
C GLU A 175 -12.52 16.39 -6.74
N ASN A 176 -11.46 17.20 -6.74
CA ASN A 176 -10.34 17.00 -7.64
C ASN A 176 -9.67 15.61 -7.42
N CYS A 177 -9.47 15.20 -6.18
CA CYS A 177 -8.95 13.86 -5.88
C CYS A 177 -9.85 12.74 -6.41
N ALA A 178 -11.17 12.88 -6.28
CA ALA A 178 -12.12 11.87 -6.75
C ALA A 178 -12.20 11.78 -8.27
N MET A 179 -12.22 12.94 -8.95
CA MET A 179 -12.51 13.02 -10.38
C MET A 179 -11.25 12.93 -11.25
N MET A 180 -10.17 13.60 -10.87
CA MET A 180 -8.93 13.64 -11.67
C MET A 180 -7.99 12.47 -11.36
N TYR A 181 -7.83 12.12 -10.07
CA TYR A 181 -6.93 11.04 -9.66
C TYR A 181 -7.65 9.71 -9.38
N GLY A 182 -8.97 9.68 -9.51
CA GLY A 182 -9.75 8.48 -9.26
C GLY A 182 -9.69 7.97 -7.82
N CYS A 183 -9.27 8.81 -6.84
CA CYS A 183 -8.98 8.44 -5.46
C CYS A 183 -10.17 7.73 -4.79
N PRO A 184 -10.05 6.44 -4.41
CA PRO A 184 -11.16 5.70 -3.81
C PRO A 184 -11.59 6.25 -2.44
N ALA A 185 -10.67 6.84 -1.67
CA ALA A 185 -11.01 7.46 -0.38
C ALA A 185 -11.91 8.69 -0.58
N ALA A 186 -11.56 9.56 -1.52
CA ALA A 186 -12.40 10.72 -1.87
C ALA A 186 -13.75 10.31 -2.48
N LYS A 187 -13.78 9.29 -3.35
CA LYS A 187 -15.03 8.73 -3.88
C LYS A 187 -15.93 8.18 -2.75
N ASN A 188 -15.38 7.48 -1.78
CA ASN A 188 -16.14 6.97 -0.64
C ASN A 188 -16.78 8.11 0.19
N PHE A 189 -16.05 9.21 0.39
CA PHE A 189 -16.60 10.38 1.06
C PHE A 189 -17.85 10.91 0.33
N PHE A 190 -17.78 11.14 -0.99
CA PHE A 190 -18.92 11.62 -1.78
C PHE A 190 -20.05 10.60 -1.89
N LEU A 191 -19.76 9.32 -1.82
CA LEU A 191 -20.76 8.26 -1.72
C LEU A 191 -21.40 8.13 -0.34
N GLY A 192 -20.95 8.91 0.66
CA GLY A 192 -21.47 8.90 2.01
C GLY A 192 -21.22 7.57 2.72
N ARG A 193 -19.99 7.05 2.65
CA ARG A 193 -19.64 5.74 3.25
C ARG A 193 -18.20 5.66 3.76
N TYR A 194 -17.98 4.84 4.76
CA TYR A 194 -16.70 4.49 5.36
C TYR A 194 -15.93 5.67 5.92
N GLU A 195 -14.96 6.17 5.16
CA GLU A 195 -13.92 7.07 5.61
C GLU A 195 -13.96 8.39 4.86
N ALA A 196 -13.89 9.51 5.60
CA ALA A 196 -13.64 10.82 5.06
C ALA A 196 -12.15 11.17 5.18
N PRO A 197 -11.45 11.36 4.06
CA PRO A 197 -10.09 11.88 4.08
C PRO A 197 -10.06 13.36 4.46
N LEU A 198 -9.14 13.73 5.35
CA LEU A 198 -8.94 15.09 5.84
C LEU A 198 -7.50 15.57 5.58
N PRO A 199 -7.08 15.73 4.32
CA PRO A 199 -5.72 16.22 4.03
C PRO A 199 -5.54 17.66 4.52
N THR A 200 -4.44 17.93 5.25
CA THR A 200 -4.17 19.21 5.91
C THR A 200 -2.75 19.72 5.71
N ALA A 201 -1.77 18.82 5.62
CA ALA A 201 -0.37 19.18 5.66
C ALA A 201 0.22 19.41 4.27
N THR A 202 0.71 20.61 4.00
CA THR A 202 1.45 20.92 2.76
C THR A 202 2.89 20.42 2.80
N THR A 203 3.45 20.19 3.98
CA THR A 203 4.87 19.83 4.20
C THR A 203 5.04 18.49 4.90
N CYS A 204 6.24 17.90 4.77
CA CYS A 204 6.63 16.67 5.45
C CYS A 204 8.09 16.78 5.91
N ASN A 205 8.39 16.21 7.08
CA ASN A 205 9.73 16.13 7.62
C ASN A 205 10.47 14.82 7.30
N ALA A 206 9.95 14.07 6.31
CA ALA A 206 10.60 12.92 5.71
C ALA A 206 10.73 13.11 4.17
N ARG A 207 11.64 12.35 3.55
CA ARG A 207 11.81 12.27 2.08
C ARG A 207 11.76 10.82 1.61
N CYS A 208 10.63 10.18 1.85
CA CYS A 208 10.43 8.77 1.53
C CYS A 208 10.69 8.48 0.05
N VAL A 209 11.42 7.38 -0.21
CA VAL A 209 11.77 6.98 -1.59
C VAL A 209 10.53 6.68 -2.44
N GLY A 210 9.46 6.14 -1.83
CA GLY A 210 8.18 5.84 -2.50
C GLY A 210 7.06 6.85 -2.18
N CYS A 211 7.38 8.13 -1.91
CA CYS A 211 6.36 9.14 -1.67
C CYS A 211 5.52 9.37 -2.93
N ILE A 212 4.18 9.25 -2.83
CA ILE A 212 3.29 9.32 -3.99
C ILE A 212 2.90 10.75 -4.38
N SER A 213 3.11 11.73 -3.48
CA SER A 213 2.74 13.15 -3.70
C SER A 213 3.94 14.10 -3.80
N LEU A 214 5.15 13.62 -3.54
CA LEU A 214 6.36 14.44 -3.67
C LEU A 214 7.56 13.53 -3.99
N GLN A 215 7.86 13.39 -5.27
CA GLN A 215 9.13 12.83 -5.73
C GLN A 215 10.17 13.94 -5.82
N GLY A 216 11.39 13.60 -5.42
CA GLY A 216 12.53 14.51 -5.57
C GLY A 216 13.00 14.58 -7.03
N GLU A 217 14.19 15.10 -7.24
CA GLU A 217 14.85 15.13 -8.55
C GLU A 217 14.97 13.73 -9.13
N GLY A 218 14.30 13.47 -10.26
CA GLY A 218 14.28 12.19 -10.97
C GLY A 218 13.11 12.10 -11.94
N ASN A 219 13.16 11.13 -12.85
CA ASN A 219 12.17 10.93 -13.92
C ASN A 219 10.87 10.22 -13.47
N ILE A 220 10.56 10.19 -12.16
CA ILE A 220 9.32 9.60 -11.67
C ILE A 220 8.29 10.70 -11.41
N SER A 221 7.16 10.60 -12.07
CA SER A 221 6.01 11.46 -11.80
C SER A 221 5.34 11.10 -10.47
N ASN A 222 4.79 12.10 -9.78
CA ASN A 222 3.90 11.87 -8.64
C ASN A 222 2.63 11.14 -9.11
N CYS A 223 2.08 10.24 -8.27
CA CYS A 223 0.79 9.63 -8.56
C CYS A 223 -0.37 10.62 -8.42
N GLN A 224 -0.18 11.63 -7.56
CA GLN A 224 -1.15 12.69 -7.31
C GLN A 224 -0.44 13.93 -6.77
N GLU A 225 -1.02 15.10 -6.98
CA GLU A 225 -0.48 16.34 -6.42
C GLU A 225 -0.71 16.41 -4.91
N ARG A 226 0.27 16.99 -4.22
CA ARG A 226 0.13 17.33 -2.82
C ARG A 226 -0.77 18.57 -2.66
N ILE A 227 -1.60 18.59 -1.61
CA ILE A 227 -2.40 19.74 -1.25
C ILE A 227 -1.52 20.99 -1.14
N LYS A 228 -1.97 22.11 -1.75
CA LYS A 228 -1.20 23.37 -1.89
C LYS A 228 -1.58 24.42 -0.85
N PHE A 229 -2.54 24.13 0.02
CA PHE A 229 -3.01 25.02 1.08
C PHE A 229 -3.23 24.23 2.37
N THR A 230 -3.18 24.91 3.50
CA THR A 230 -3.63 24.36 4.78
C THR A 230 -5.07 24.79 5.00
N PRO A 231 -6.04 23.84 5.13
CA PRO A 231 -7.43 24.18 5.40
C PRO A 231 -7.60 24.80 6.79
N GLN A 232 -8.62 25.63 6.98
CA GLN A 232 -8.96 26.18 8.28
C GLN A 232 -9.63 25.12 9.16
N PRO A 233 -9.54 25.23 10.50
CA PRO A 233 -10.20 24.28 11.42
C PRO A 233 -11.70 24.13 11.16
N GLU A 234 -12.37 25.21 10.75
CA GLU A 234 -13.81 25.25 10.42
C GLU A 234 -14.10 24.42 9.16
N GLU A 235 -13.26 24.49 8.15
CA GLU A 235 -13.40 23.70 6.92
C GLU A 235 -13.28 22.19 7.21
N ILE A 236 -12.32 21.83 8.07
CA ILE A 236 -12.08 20.44 8.50
C ILE A 236 -13.27 19.95 9.32
N SER A 237 -13.68 20.71 10.36
CA SER A 237 -14.75 20.29 11.27
C SER A 237 -16.11 20.23 10.57
N ALA A 238 -16.42 21.16 9.67
CA ALA A 238 -17.65 21.12 8.89
C ALA A 238 -17.77 19.88 8.02
N LEU A 239 -16.70 19.53 7.29
CA LEU A 239 -16.64 18.33 6.46
C LEU A 239 -16.76 17.06 7.31
N ALA A 240 -16.04 17.00 8.42
CA ALA A 240 -16.04 15.87 9.34
C ALA A 240 -17.43 15.63 9.95
N LEU A 241 -18.08 16.67 10.45
CA LEU A 241 -19.42 16.59 11.05
C LEU A 241 -20.48 16.18 10.04
N GLU A 242 -20.37 16.68 8.80
CA GLU A 242 -21.27 16.27 7.73
C GLU A 242 -21.13 14.77 7.42
N HIS A 243 -19.88 14.24 7.42
CA HIS A 243 -19.66 12.83 7.24
C HIS A 243 -20.19 11.98 8.40
N ILE A 244 -19.91 12.37 9.65
CA ILE A 244 -20.40 11.68 10.85
C ILE A 244 -21.93 11.61 10.87
N ARG A 245 -22.62 12.67 10.43
CA ARG A 245 -24.08 12.74 10.41
C ARG A 245 -24.69 11.70 9.48
N ASN A 246 -24.03 11.42 8.35
CA ASN A 246 -24.58 10.61 7.27
C ASN A 246 -24.05 9.17 7.23
N VAL A 247 -22.97 8.86 7.95
CA VAL A 247 -22.27 7.58 7.87
C VAL A 247 -22.25 6.87 9.22
N LYS A 248 -22.80 5.67 9.27
CA LYS A 248 -22.72 4.80 10.43
C LYS A 248 -21.26 4.35 10.60
N HIS A 249 -20.74 4.40 11.83
CA HIS A 249 -19.34 4.05 12.14
C HIS A 249 -18.34 4.82 11.27
N ALA A 250 -18.58 6.12 11.10
CA ALA A 250 -17.73 7.00 10.30
C ALA A 250 -16.28 7.01 10.79
N VAL A 251 -15.35 7.00 9.86
CA VAL A 251 -13.92 7.22 10.13
C VAL A 251 -13.49 8.53 9.48
N LEU A 252 -12.75 9.33 10.20
CA LEU A 252 -12.19 10.60 9.76
C LEU A 252 -10.67 10.45 9.79
N SER A 253 -9.98 10.60 8.67
CA SER A 253 -8.56 10.29 8.62
C SER A 253 -7.70 11.43 8.09
N PHE A 254 -6.87 11.97 8.94
CA PHE A 254 -5.71 12.78 8.57
C PHE A 254 -4.58 11.90 8.03
N GLY A 255 -3.64 12.46 7.28
CA GLY A 255 -2.50 11.73 6.75
C GLY A 255 -2.83 10.93 5.48
N GLN A 256 -3.30 11.62 4.46
CA GLN A 256 -3.64 11.05 3.16
C GLN A 256 -2.44 11.06 2.20
N GLY A 257 -2.54 10.27 1.14
CA GLY A 257 -1.49 10.24 0.12
C GLY A 257 -1.25 11.57 -0.59
N CYS A 258 -2.25 12.45 -0.66
CA CYS A 258 -2.20 13.77 -1.27
C CYS A 258 -1.73 14.88 -0.34
N GLU A 259 -1.08 14.57 0.76
CA GLU A 259 -0.58 15.56 1.72
C GLU A 259 0.83 15.24 2.22
N GLY A 260 1.37 16.11 3.06
CA GLY A 260 2.60 15.86 3.83
C GLY A 260 2.33 14.99 5.07
N ASP A 261 2.97 15.32 6.19
CA ASP A 261 2.71 14.63 7.45
C ASP A 261 1.81 15.51 8.35
N PRO A 262 0.65 15.00 8.80
CA PRO A 262 -0.34 15.79 9.55
C PRO A 262 0.19 16.31 10.89
N LEU A 263 1.20 15.71 11.51
CA LEU A 263 1.81 16.25 12.73
C LEU A 263 2.47 17.62 12.51
N LEU A 264 2.73 18.02 11.26
CA LEU A 264 3.24 19.35 10.92
C LEU A 264 2.14 20.40 10.75
N ALA A 265 0.87 19.99 10.78
CA ALA A 265 -0.30 20.86 10.70
C ALA A 265 -1.17 20.77 11.98
N ALA A 266 -0.56 20.44 13.11
CA ALA A 266 -1.25 20.23 14.38
C ALA A 266 -1.95 21.52 14.90
N ASP A 267 -1.46 22.68 14.53
CA ASP A 267 -2.04 23.99 14.84
C ASP A 267 -3.45 24.19 14.28
N VAL A 268 -3.77 23.58 13.16
CA VAL A 268 -5.13 23.60 12.58
C VAL A 268 -5.90 22.31 12.88
N ILE A 269 -5.22 21.19 13.05
CA ILE A 269 -5.86 19.89 13.36
C ILE A 269 -6.41 19.89 14.79
N ALA A 270 -5.69 20.44 15.78
CA ALA A 270 -6.12 20.42 17.16
C ALA A 270 -7.43 21.20 17.37
N PRO A 271 -7.59 22.45 16.91
CA PRO A 271 -8.87 23.16 17.01
C PRO A 271 -10.00 22.45 16.25
N ALA A 272 -9.70 21.83 15.10
CA ALA A 272 -10.71 21.06 14.36
C ALA A 272 -11.22 19.86 15.16
N ILE A 273 -10.32 19.07 15.78
CA ILE A 273 -10.69 17.94 16.65
C ILE A 273 -11.54 18.44 17.84
N GLN A 274 -11.13 19.50 18.50
CA GLN A 274 -11.87 20.11 19.62
C GLN A 274 -13.28 20.53 19.17
N SER A 275 -13.40 21.19 18.02
CA SER A 275 -14.70 21.60 17.45
C SER A 275 -15.60 20.41 17.11
N ILE A 276 -15.03 19.31 16.62
CA ILE A 276 -15.79 18.07 16.35
C ILE A 276 -16.26 17.47 17.67
N ARG A 277 -15.35 17.27 18.65
CA ARG A 277 -15.66 16.61 19.93
C ARG A 277 -16.58 17.43 20.85
N ALA A 278 -16.56 18.75 20.75
CA ALA A 278 -17.54 19.61 21.41
C ALA A 278 -18.99 19.39 20.92
N ARG A 279 -19.17 18.77 19.75
CA ARG A 279 -20.50 18.54 19.14
C ARG A 279 -20.90 17.06 19.15
N THR A 280 -19.96 16.11 19.18
CA THR A 280 -20.28 14.68 19.12
C THR A 280 -19.10 13.79 19.50
N ASP A 281 -19.39 12.70 20.22
CA ASP A 281 -18.45 11.61 20.50
C ASP A 281 -18.48 10.55 19.39
N LYS A 282 -19.39 10.62 18.44
CA LYS A 282 -19.50 9.69 17.31
C LYS A 282 -18.34 9.88 16.34
N GLY A 283 -18.13 8.85 15.53
CA GLY A 283 -17.06 8.81 14.52
C GLY A 283 -15.67 8.61 15.13
N THR A 284 -14.86 7.87 14.43
CA THR A 284 -13.45 7.61 14.77
C THR A 284 -12.58 8.67 14.15
N ILE A 285 -11.78 9.37 14.93
CA ILE A 285 -10.75 10.29 14.40
C ILE A 285 -9.41 9.52 14.40
N ASN A 286 -8.89 9.31 13.22
CA ASN A 286 -7.64 8.59 12.97
C ASN A 286 -6.58 9.49 12.35
N MET A 287 -5.32 9.24 12.64
CA MET A 287 -4.19 9.92 12.01
C MET A 287 -3.19 8.91 11.44
N ASN A 288 -2.93 9.00 10.13
CA ASN A 288 -1.86 8.28 9.47
C ASN A 288 -0.64 9.20 9.44
N THR A 289 0.49 8.77 10.00
CA THR A 289 1.66 9.64 10.18
C THR A 289 2.96 8.85 10.15
N ASN A 290 4.06 9.55 10.03
CA ASN A 290 5.39 8.98 10.27
C ASN A 290 5.73 8.83 11.77
N GLY A 291 4.87 9.34 12.66
CA GLY A 291 5.06 9.24 14.11
C GLY A 291 6.21 10.08 14.66
N SER A 292 6.59 11.14 13.98
CA SER A 292 7.82 11.91 14.26
C SER A 292 7.76 12.84 15.47
N ARG A 293 6.56 13.06 16.05
CA ARG A 293 6.33 14.06 17.13
C ARG A 293 5.42 13.50 18.22
N PRO A 294 5.94 12.65 19.12
CA PRO A 294 5.15 12.05 20.19
C PRO A 294 4.46 13.09 21.08
N GLU A 295 5.11 14.21 21.38
CA GLU A 295 4.56 15.30 22.19
C GLU A 295 3.34 16.00 21.55
N ILE A 296 3.26 15.99 20.23
CA ILE A 296 2.09 16.50 19.49
C ILE A 296 0.98 15.44 19.51
N LEU A 297 1.32 14.17 19.30
CA LEU A 297 0.34 13.08 19.39
C LEU A 297 -0.33 13.02 20.77
N GLU A 298 0.44 13.20 21.85
CA GLU A 298 -0.12 13.25 23.20
C GLU A 298 -1.20 14.32 23.33
N LYS A 299 -0.91 15.55 22.88
CA LYS A 299 -1.90 16.64 22.87
C LYS A 299 -3.13 16.28 22.05
N LEU A 300 -2.97 15.71 20.87
CA LEU A 300 -4.09 15.32 20.01
C LEU A 300 -4.94 14.19 20.63
N PHE A 301 -4.32 13.22 21.30
CA PHE A 301 -5.04 12.17 22.02
C PHE A 301 -5.85 12.71 23.18
N ASN A 302 -5.32 13.69 23.91
CA ASN A 302 -6.02 14.32 25.04
C ASN A 302 -7.26 15.10 24.62
N ILE A 303 -7.33 15.57 23.38
CA ILE A 303 -8.47 16.32 22.83
C ILE A 303 -9.40 15.47 21.97
N GLY A 304 -9.16 14.15 21.83
CA GLY A 304 -10.12 13.24 21.21
C GLY A 304 -9.69 12.56 19.91
N LEU A 305 -8.40 12.50 19.59
CA LEU A 305 -7.87 11.57 18.58
C LEU A 305 -8.04 10.14 19.11
N ASP A 306 -8.64 9.23 18.33
CA ASP A 306 -8.96 7.87 18.78
C ASP A 306 -7.87 6.85 18.42
N SER A 307 -7.25 7.01 17.26
CA SER A 307 -6.30 6.03 16.74
C SER A 307 -5.17 6.66 15.93
N VAL A 308 -4.06 5.94 15.86
CA VAL A 308 -2.92 6.32 15.02
C VAL A 308 -2.49 5.14 14.15
N ARG A 309 -2.09 5.45 12.92
CA ARG A 309 -1.41 4.53 12.02
C ARG A 309 -0.02 5.05 11.70
N VAL A 310 0.99 4.37 12.19
CA VAL A 310 2.39 4.74 12.02
C VAL A 310 2.98 4.03 10.79
N SER A 311 3.59 4.79 9.89
CA SER A 311 4.15 4.27 8.65
C SER A 311 5.54 3.70 8.85
N MET A 312 5.76 2.44 8.41
CA MET A 312 7.04 1.74 8.51
C MET A 312 7.32 0.89 7.26
N ASN A 313 8.57 0.85 6.81
CA ASN A 313 9.04 -0.15 5.85
C ASN A 313 9.80 -1.28 6.56
N SER A 314 10.34 -1.01 7.73
CA SER A 314 11.12 -1.91 8.57
C SER A 314 11.18 -1.37 10.00
N VAL A 315 11.29 -2.26 10.97
CA VAL A 315 11.57 -1.91 12.38
C VAL A 315 13.07 -1.81 12.66
N ARG A 316 13.92 -2.12 11.69
CA ARG A 316 15.38 -1.93 11.78
C ARG A 316 15.71 -0.50 11.38
N GLU A 317 16.26 0.26 12.34
CA GLU A 317 16.49 1.69 12.22
C GLU A 317 17.24 2.09 10.92
N ASN A 318 18.31 1.38 10.56
CA ASN A 318 19.08 1.68 9.35
C ASN A 318 18.23 1.49 8.07
N CYS A 319 17.38 0.45 8.03
CA CYS A 319 16.46 0.21 6.91
C CYS A 319 15.36 1.27 6.87
N TYR A 320 14.81 1.65 8.05
CA TYR A 320 13.85 2.76 8.15
C TYR A 320 14.45 4.07 7.62
N LYS A 321 15.62 4.45 8.13
CA LYS A 321 16.32 5.67 7.70
C LYS A 321 16.63 5.66 6.19
N GLY A 322 17.02 4.52 5.65
CA GLY A 322 17.30 4.37 4.21
C GLY A 322 16.09 4.68 3.32
N TYR A 323 14.89 4.27 3.75
CA TYR A 323 13.65 4.49 3.00
C TYR A 323 12.97 5.83 3.32
N PHE A 324 12.72 6.12 4.60
CA PHE A 324 11.99 7.33 5.02
C PHE A 324 12.81 8.60 4.93
N ARG A 325 14.14 8.52 5.09
CA ARG A 325 15.07 9.67 5.04
C ARG A 325 14.61 10.80 5.95
N PRO A 326 14.47 10.56 7.28
CA PRO A 326 14.00 11.55 8.23
C PRO A 326 14.93 12.78 8.26
N ARG A 327 14.35 13.99 8.43
CA ARG A 327 15.11 15.25 8.44
C ARG A 327 15.25 15.86 9.83
N THR A 328 14.16 15.87 10.61
CA THR A 328 14.09 16.58 11.89
C THR A 328 13.60 15.68 13.03
N TYR A 329 13.67 14.36 12.84
CA TYR A 329 13.26 13.39 13.86
C TYR A 329 14.13 12.12 13.77
N ARG A 330 14.10 11.31 14.82
CA ARG A 330 14.82 10.03 14.93
C ARG A 330 13.86 8.86 14.90
N PHE A 331 14.34 7.67 14.60
CA PHE A 331 13.54 6.46 14.68
C PHE A 331 12.99 6.20 16.11
N ALA A 332 13.75 6.58 17.13
CA ALA A 332 13.29 6.51 18.53
C ALA A 332 12.01 7.33 18.78
N ASP A 333 11.85 8.48 18.14
CA ASP A 333 10.64 9.32 18.27
C ASP A 333 9.41 8.60 17.67
N VAL A 334 9.62 7.80 16.60
CA VAL A 334 8.57 6.98 15.98
C VAL A 334 8.13 5.84 16.91
N VAL A 335 9.10 5.18 17.56
CA VAL A 335 8.85 4.11 18.53
C VAL A 335 8.11 4.68 19.74
N GLU A 336 8.57 5.82 20.28
CA GLU A 336 7.92 6.52 21.39
C GLU A 336 6.47 6.90 21.07
N SER A 337 6.18 7.32 19.84
CA SER A 337 4.81 7.60 19.41
C SER A 337 3.88 6.38 19.49
N ILE A 338 4.40 5.18 19.17
CA ILE A 338 3.67 3.91 19.29
C ILE A 338 3.42 3.59 20.76
N ASP A 339 4.47 3.66 21.59
CA ASP A 339 4.40 3.32 23.01
C ASP A 339 3.50 4.30 23.78
N LEU A 340 3.62 5.59 23.49
CA LEU A 340 2.76 6.64 24.04
C LEU A 340 1.28 6.37 23.74
N ALA A 341 0.96 6.10 22.48
CA ALA A 341 -0.41 5.80 22.08
C ALA A 341 -0.98 4.59 22.83
N LYS A 342 -0.18 3.54 23.01
CA LYS A 342 -0.58 2.35 23.81
C LYS A 342 -0.74 2.67 25.28
N ARG A 343 0.17 3.43 25.90
CA ARG A 343 0.03 3.88 27.31
C ARG A 343 -1.23 4.70 27.52
N MET A 344 -1.63 5.49 26.53
CA MET A 344 -2.89 6.28 26.56
C MET A 344 -4.13 5.48 26.17
N GLY A 345 -4.03 4.16 26.00
CA GLY A 345 -5.17 3.28 25.65
C GLY A 345 -5.71 3.49 24.23
N ARG A 346 -4.93 4.07 23.32
CA ARG A 346 -5.35 4.33 21.93
C ARG A 346 -5.12 3.11 21.04
N PHE A 347 -5.93 3.01 20.00
CA PHE A 347 -5.75 1.97 18.99
C PHE A 347 -4.57 2.32 18.08
N VAL A 348 -3.61 1.41 17.99
CA VAL A 348 -2.38 1.60 17.23
C VAL A 348 -2.29 0.61 16.10
N SER A 349 -2.14 1.11 14.88
CA SER A 349 -1.75 0.29 13.75
C SER A 349 -0.40 0.72 13.18
N ILE A 350 0.33 -0.23 12.62
CA ILE A 350 1.49 0.07 11.79
C ILE A 350 1.16 -0.21 10.32
N ASN A 351 1.51 0.73 9.46
CA ASN A 351 1.44 0.57 8.01
C ASN A 351 2.79 0.00 7.55
N TYR A 352 2.85 -1.33 7.35
CA TYR A 352 4.10 -2.05 7.08
C TYR A 352 4.25 -2.38 5.60
N LEU A 353 5.37 -1.95 4.99
CA LEU A 353 5.59 -2.19 3.57
C LEU A 353 6.03 -3.64 3.31
N ASN A 354 5.32 -4.28 2.39
CA ASN A 354 5.59 -5.63 1.94
C ASN A 354 6.43 -5.62 0.65
N CYS A 355 7.65 -6.14 0.74
CA CYS A 355 8.55 -6.38 -0.39
C CYS A 355 9.10 -7.80 -0.32
N PRO A 356 8.62 -8.75 -1.17
CA PRO A 356 9.19 -10.09 -1.22
C PRO A 356 10.70 -10.08 -1.46
N GLY A 357 11.43 -10.84 -0.66
CA GLY A 357 12.90 -10.84 -0.66
C GLY A 357 13.55 -9.90 0.36
N PHE A 358 12.76 -9.03 0.99
CA PHE A 358 13.17 -8.20 2.12
C PHE A 358 12.32 -8.48 3.35
N THR A 359 11.01 -8.25 3.25
CA THR A 359 10.05 -8.41 4.37
C THR A 359 10.03 -9.84 4.91
N ASP A 360 10.28 -10.81 4.07
CA ASP A 360 10.33 -12.24 4.38
C ASP A 360 11.75 -12.78 4.60
N SER A 361 12.74 -11.90 4.80
CA SER A 361 14.06 -12.32 5.23
C SER A 361 14.05 -12.70 6.73
N PRO A 362 14.81 -13.73 7.15
CA PRO A 362 14.88 -14.15 8.54
C PRO A 362 15.22 -13.00 9.51
N GLU A 363 16.11 -12.09 9.09
CA GLU A 363 16.55 -10.95 9.89
C GLU A 363 15.41 -9.94 10.12
N GLU A 364 14.61 -9.65 9.07
CA GLU A 364 13.48 -8.74 9.18
C GLU A 364 12.36 -9.32 10.04
N ILE A 365 12.08 -10.61 9.87
CA ILE A 365 11.06 -11.32 10.65
C ILE A 365 11.45 -11.36 12.13
N HIS A 366 12.71 -11.70 12.43
CA HIS A 366 13.21 -11.71 13.81
C HIS A 366 13.09 -10.33 14.44
N ALA A 367 13.51 -9.29 13.74
CA ALA A 367 13.40 -7.91 14.21
C ALA A 367 11.93 -7.51 14.43
N LEU A 368 11.03 -7.82 13.50
CA LEU A 368 9.61 -7.48 13.62
C LEU A 368 8.96 -8.21 14.80
N ILE A 369 9.23 -9.50 14.98
CA ILE A 369 8.70 -10.26 16.12
C ILE A 369 9.23 -9.69 17.44
N SER A 370 10.52 -9.39 17.52
CA SER A 370 11.12 -8.77 18.72
C SER A 370 10.48 -7.40 19.00
N PHE A 371 10.31 -6.58 17.98
CA PHE A 371 9.65 -5.28 18.07
C PHE A 371 8.23 -5.40 18.61
N LEU A 372 7.41 -6.29 18.05
CA LEU A 372 6.01 -6.49 18.47
C LEU A 372 5.87 -6.99 19.91
N LYS A 373 6.89 -7.69 20.45
CA LYS A 373 6.94 -8.10 21.87
C LYS A 373 7.18 -6.91 22.80
N SER A 374 8.05 -5.99 22.40
CA SER A 374 8.44 -4.83 23.21
C SER A 374 7.50 -3.63 23.01
N HIS A 375 6.94 -3.49 21.81
CA HIS A 375 6.11 -2.37 21.36
C HIS A 375 4.81 -2.91 20.76
N PRO A 376 3.84 -3.32 21.59
CA PRO A 376 2.62 -3.95 21.10
C PRO A 376 1.77 -2.99 20.25
N VAL A 377 1.23 -3.51 19.15
CA VAL A 377 0.28 -2.81 18.29
C VAL A 377 -0.99 -3.65 18.13
N ASP A 378 -2.08 -3.02 17.74
CA ASP A 378 -3.39 -3.69 17.60
C ASP A 378 -3.60 -4.27 16.21
N LEU A 379 -2.97 -3.64 15.18
CA LEU A 379 -3.16 -4.05 13.80
C LEU A 379 -1.90 -3.79 12.96
N ILE A 380 -1.56 -4.72 12.08
CA ILE A 380 -0.62 -4.49 10.98
C ILE A 380 -1.43 -4.29 9.69
N GLN A 381 -1.32 -3.10 9.11
CA GLN A 381 -1.81 -2.84 7.76
C GLN A 381 -0.69 -3.17 6.76
N TRP A 382 -0.83 -4.30 6.10
CA TRP A 382 0.11 -4.74 5.10
C TRP A 382 -0.08 -3.95 3.80
N ARG A 383 0.99 -3.34 3.30
CA ARG A 383 1.00 -2.53 2.08
C ARG A 383 2.06 -3.03 1.12
N ASN A 384 1.69 -3.24 -0.12
CA ASN A 384 2.70 -3.53 -1.12
C ASN A 384 3.65 -2.35 -1.29
N LEU A 385 4.94 -2.65 -1.42
CA LEU A 385 5.92 -1.66 -1.84
C LEU A 385 5.49 -1.07 -3.19
N ASN A 386 5.55 0.25 -3.29
CA ASN A 386 5.09 1.02 -4.45
C ASN A 386 6.23 1.65 -5.26
N ILE A 387 7.38 1.02 -5.30
CA ILE A 387 8.54 1.43 -6.13
C ILE A 387 9.15 0.21 -6.79
N ASP A 388 10.05 0.44 -7.73
CA ASP A 388 10.86 -0.62 -8.34
C ASP A 388 11.49 -1.52 -7.26
N PRO A 389 11.14 -2.82 -7.21
CA PRO A 389 11.60 -3.73 -6.16
C PRO A 389 13.11 -3.96 -6.18
N ILE A 390 13.76 -3.94 -7.36
CA ILE A 390 15.21 -4.09 -7.46
C ILE A 390 15.91 -2.86 -6.88
N LYS A 391 15.40 -1.67 -7.18
CA LYS A 391 15.90 -0.42 -6.59
C LYS A 391 15.77 -0.42 -5.06
N TYR A 392 14.62 -0.84 -4.55
CA TYR A 392 14.41 -0.95 -3.10
C TYR A 392 15.37 -1.95 -2.46
N LEU A 393 15.51 -3.15 -3.04
CA LEU A 393 16.44 -4.16 -2.53
C LEU A 393 17.89 -3.69 -2.55
N ARG A 394 18.31 -2.99 -3.60
CA ARG A 394 19.65 -2.36 -3.64
C ARG A 394 19.84 -1.34 -2.52
N LEU A 395 18.81 -0.56 -2.24
CA LEU A 395 18.84 0.43 -1.14
C LEU A 395 18.94 -0.29 0.22
N MET A 396 18.13 -1.30 0.45
CA MET A 396 18.15 -2.07 1.70
C MET A 396 19.45 -2.85 1.90
N ASN A 397 20.02 -3.43 0.85
CA ASN A 397 21.30 -4.13 0.92
C ASN A 397 22.50 -3.23 1.28
N LYS A 398 22.39 -1.91 1.05
CA LYS A 398 23.39 -0.94 1.53
C LYS A 398 23.31 -0.71 3.04
N THR A 399 22.18 -1.00 3.65
CA THR A 399 21.93 -0.73 5.07
C THR A 399 22.01 -1.97 5.94
N SER A 400 21.86 -3.16 5.34
CA SER A 400 21.84 -4.43 6.09
C SER A 400 21.93 -5.63 5.14
N ASN A 401 22.46 -6.74 5.65
CA ASN A 401 22.46 -8.02 4.93
C ASN A 401 21.09 -8.71 5.05
N HIS A 402 20.74 -9.50 4.04
CA HIS A 402 19.51 -10.28 4.00
C HIS A 402 19.81 -11.70 3.53
N SER A 403 19.36 -12.68 4.32
CA SER A 403 19.43 -14.10 3.99
C SER A 403 18.32 -14.50 3.01
N ARG A 404 18.35 -15.76 2.58
CA ARG A 404 17.32 -16.33 1.69
C ARG A 404 15.92 -16.14 2.31
N PRO A 405 14.95 -15.57 1.56
CA PRO A 405 13.61 -15.34 2.06
C PRO A 405 12.88 -16.66 2.33
N ILE A 406 12.01 -16.65 3.36
CA ILE A 406 11.19 -17.81 3.75
C ILE A 406 9.80 -17.80 3.12
N GLY A 407 9.41 -16.72 2.46
CA GLY A 407 8.11 -16.48 1.83
C GLY A 407 7.13 -15.69 2.70
N ILE A 408 6.38 -14.78 2.07
CA ILE A 408 5.45 -13.87 2.74
C ILE A 408 4.35 -14.62 3.51
N LYS A 409 3.81 -15.71 2.96
CA LYS A 409 2.83 -16.53 3.68
C LYS A 409 3.35 -17.03 5.02
N MET A 410 4.59 -17.54 5.05
CA MET A 410 5.24 -18.00 6.27
C MET A 410 5.44 -16.87 7.29
N VAL A 411 5.71 -15.64 6.84
CA VAL A 411 5.80 -14.46 7.70
C VAL A 411 4.47 -14.21 8.39
N LEU A 412 3.37 -14.14 7.62
CA LEU A 412 2.03 -13.91 8.15
C LEU A 412 1.64 -14.99 9.17
N ASP A 413 1.88 -16.26 8.83
CA ASP A 413 1.55 -17.40 9.70
C ASP A 413 2.36 -17.36 11.01
N LYS A 414 3.67 -17.09 10.95
CA LYS A 414 4.53 -16.98 12.13
C LYS A 414 4.12 -15.85 13.07
N ILE A 415 3.83 -14.66 12.52
CA ILE A 415 3.39 -13.52 13.31
C ILE A 415 2.03 -13.83 13.95
N LYS A 416 1.07 -14.37 13.19
CA LYS A 416 -0.26 -14.70 13.71
C LYS A 416 -0.21 -15.77 14.81
N THR A 417 0.69 -16.75 14.68
CA THR A 417 0.91 -17.78 15.70
C THR A 417 1.45 -17.19 17.02
N GLN A 418 2.39 -16.24 16.92
CA GLN A 418 2.98 -15.61 18.12
C GLN A 418 2.09 -14.51 18.73
N PHE A 419 1.28 -13.85 17.90
CA PHE A 419 0.41 -12.74 18.30
C PHE A 419 -1.02 -13.00 17.81
N PRO A 420 -1.76 -13.96 18.39
CA PRO A 420 -3.09 -14.37 17.88
C PRO A 420 -4.13 -13.25 17.92
N LYS A 421 -4.00 -12.28 18.84
CA LYS A 421 -4.90 -11.11 18.94
C LYS A 421 -4.54 -9.99 17.96
N LEU A 422 -3.34 -10.01 17.36
CA LEU A 422 -2.91 -8.98 16.40
C LEU A 422 -3.76 -9.08 15.14
N LYS A 423 -4.41 -7.98 14.78
CA LYS A 423 -5.24 -7.91 13.57
C LYS A 423 -4.37 -7.69 12.33
N TYR A 424 -4.81 -8.24 11.20
CA TYR A 424 -4.31 -7.90 9.88
C TYR A 424 -5.37 -7.13 9.13
N GLY A 425 -4.95 -6.16 8.32
CA GLY A 425 -5.87 -5.36 7.52
C GLY A 425 -5.17 -4.51 6.47
N TYR A 426 -5.97 -3.66 5.85
CA TYR A 426 -5.53 -2.69 4.86
C TYR A 426 -6.12 -1.30 5.14
N PHE A 427 -7.19 -1.21 5.92
CA PHE A 427 -7.96 0.01 6.16
C PHE A 427 -7.98 0.39 7.65
N ASN A 428 -8.25 1.66 7.94
CA ASN A 428 -8.48 2.12 9.31
C ASN A 428 -9.84 1.60 9.80
N PRO A 429 -9.89 0.85 10.91
CA PRO A 429 -11.14 0.39 11.47
C PRO A 429 -11.89 1.51 12.20
N PRO A 430 -13.22 1.47 12.28
CA PRO A 430 -13.97 2.31 13.18
C PRO A 430 -13.78 1.87 14.64
N LYS A 431 -13.87 2.82 15.59
CA LYS A 431 -13.62 2.56 17.02
C LYS A 431 -14.54 1.51 17.62
N GLU A 432 -15.72 1.37 17.08
CA GLU A 432 -16.71 0.37 17.48
C GLU A 432 -16.19 -1.07 17.28
N THR A 433 -15.22 -1.27 16.37
CA THR A 433 -14.63 -2.59 16.07
C THR A 433 -13.20 -2.77 16.58
N PHE A 434 -12.65 -1.83 17.34
CA PHE A 434 -11.25 -1.89 17.78
C PHE A 434 -10.93 -3.17 18.55
N TYR A 435 -11.84 -3.58 19.41
CA TYR A 435 -11.65 -4.70 20.34
C TYR A 435 -12.60 -5.87 20.10
N GLU A 436 -13.35 -5.86 18.98
CA GLU A 436 -14.10 -7.06 18.58
C GLU A 436 -13.13 -8.21 18.28
N MET A 437 -13.44 -9.39 18.82
CA MET A 437 -12.69 -10.60 18.51
C MET A 437 -12.90 -10.97 17.03
N VAL A 438 -11.82 -11.25 16.33
CA VAL A 438 -11.81 -11.71 14.93
C VAL A 438 -12.06 -13.21 14.87
#